data_baf6db53ddb9bade393961c68083f273
#
_entry.id   baf6db53ddb9bade393961c68083f273
#
_cell.length_a   1.000
_cell.length_b   1.000
_cell.length_c   1.000
_cell.angle_alpha   90.00
_cell.angle_beta   90.00
_cell.angle_gamma   90.00
#
_symmetry.space_group_name_H-M   'P 1'
#
loop_
_entity.id
_entity.type
_entity.pdbx_description
1 polymer ?
#
loop_
_entity_poly.entity_id
_entity_poly.type
_entity_poly.pdbx_seq_one_letter_code
_entity_poly.pdbx_strand_id
1 'polypeptide(L)'
;VFCAAYRLAPENPYPAAVEDALEAYRYLLEKGYPPEQIVLCGESAGGGLICALCLRLKELGMTLPAGLIAISPWSDLTCSGESYGYNREADPSLTEELLRFYADCYTGDATPKEEPMVSPLFGDLTGFPPSLLFVGGDEILLDDTRRLHQKLTEAGCDSKMVIAPERWHAYV
;
A
#
# COMPACT_ATOMS: atom_id res chain seq x y z
N VAL A 1 -9.74 -17.41 1.79
CA VAL A 1 -8.77 -16.43 1.28
C VAL A 1 -8.87 -16.42 -0.24
N PHE A 2 -8.93 -15.23 -0.83
CA PHE A 2 -8.88 -15.00 -2.27
C PHE A 2 -7.60 -14.21 -2.58
N CYS A 3 -6.79 -14.71 -3.51
CA CYS A 3 -5.55 -14.07 -3.92
C CYS A 3 -5.67 -13.69 -5.39
N ALA A 4 -5.58 -12.40 -5.70
CA ALA A 4 -5.63 -11.90 -7.06
C ALA A 4 -4.25 -11.93 -7.71
N ALA A 5 -4.13 -12.60 -8.86
CA ALA A 5 -2.93 -12.58 -9.69
C ALA A 5 -3.01 -11.35 -10.64
N TYR A 6 -2.68 -10.17 -10.11
CA TYR A 6 -2.71 -8.94 -10.89
C TYR A 6 -1.51 -8.82 -11.82
N ARG A 7 -1.67 -8.06 -12.90
CA ARG A 7 -0.62 -7.79 -13.89
C ARG A 7 0.53 -7.02 -13.28
N LEU A 8 1.75 -7.36 -13.68
CA LEU A 8 2.99 -6.81 -13.13
C LEU A 8 3.68 -5.87 -14.13
N ALA A 9 4.38 -4.87 -13.58
CA ALA A 9 5.33 -4.05 -14.30
C ALA A 9 6.67 -4.83 -14.48
N PRO A 10 7.48 -4.51 -15.50
CA PRO A 10 7.30 -3.40 -16.45
C PRO A 10 6.35 -3.69 -17.63
N GLU A 11 5.94 -4.96 -17.84
CA GLU A 11 5.09 -5.32 -18.97
C GLU A 11 3.72 -4.65 -18.91
N ASN A 12 3.22 -4.42 -17.70
CA ASN A 12 1.95 -3.76 -17.44
C ASN A 12 2.12 -2.72 -16.33
N PRO A 13 2.58 -1.51 -16.66
CA PRO A 13 2.77 -0.44 -15.68
C PRO A 13 1.43 0.06 -15.13
N TYR A 14 1.49 1.03 -14.22
CA TYR A 14 0.29 1.73 -13.73
C TYR A 14 -0.58 2.21 -14.93
N PRO A 15 -1.92 2.04 -14.87
CA PRO A 15 -2.72 1.63 -13.71
C PRO A 15 -3.10 0.13 -13.67
N ALA A 16 -2.44 -0.76 -14.41
CA ALA A 16 -2.89 -2.14 -14.63
C ALA A 16 -3.17 -2.89 -13.31
N ALA A 17 -2.28 -2.82 -12.33
CA ALA A 17 -2.46 -3.51 -11.04
C ALA A 17 -3.67 -2.96 -10.25
N VAL A 18 -3.91 -1.64 -10.29
CA VAL A 18 -5.06 -1.01 -9.62
C VAL A 18 -6.37 -1.43 -10.28
N GLU A 19 -6.39 -1.51 -11.62
CA GLU A 19 -7.56 -1.99 -12.38
C GLU A 19 -7.86 -3.45 -12.07
N ASP A 20 -6.85 -4.31 -12.02
CA ASP A 20 -7.03 -5.73 -11.70
C ASP A 20 -7.48 -5.93 -10.25
N ALA A 21 -6.97 -5.12 -9.31
CA ALA A 21 -7.44 -5.13 -7.92
C ALA A 21 -8.91 -4.70 -7.82
N LEU A 22 -9.32 -3.70 -8.59
CA LEU A 22 -10.71 -3.27 -8.69
C LEU A 22 -11.62 -4.38 -9.25
N GLU A 23 -11.20 -5.03 -10.33
CA GLU A 23 -11.95 -6.16 -10.90
C GLU A 23 -12.04 -7.35 -9.94
N ALA A 24 -10.96 -7.64 -9.19
CA ALA A 24 -10.97 -8.65 -8.14
C ALA A 24 -12.00 -8.32 -7.02
N TYR A 25 -12.07 -7.05 -6.61
CA TYR A 25 -13.05 -6.59 -5.64
C TYR A 25 -14.48 -6.70 -6.17
N ARG A 26 -14.75 -6.27 -7.41
CA ARG A 26 -16.04 -6.41 -8.08
C ARG A 26 -16.48 -7.87 -8.19
N TYR A 27 -15.55 -8.75 -8.56
CA TYR A 27 -15.81 -10.19 -8.62
C TYR A 27 -16.31 -10.75 -7.29
N LEU A 28 -15.70 -10.34 -6.16
CA LEU A 28 -16.16 -10.77 -4.84
C LEU A 28 -17.58 -10.28 -4.54
N LEU A 29 -17.89 -9.03 -4.88
CA LEU A 29 -19.25 -8.49 -4.73
C LEU A 29 -20.29 -9.27 -5.57
N GLU A 30 -19.96 -9.60 -6.82
CA GLU A 30 -20.79 -10.42 -7.70
C GLU A 30 -20.99 -11.85 -7.17
N LYS A 31 -20.01 -12.39 -6.44
CA LYS A 31 -20.12 -13.68 -5.76
C LYS A 31 -20.95 -13.63 -4.47
N GLY A 32 -21.46 -12.45 -4.11
CA GLY A 32 -22.33 -12.28 -2.96
C GLY A 32 -21.60 -11.99 -1.65
N TYR A 33 -20.30 -11.68 -1.69
CA TYR A 33 -19.58 -11.19 -0.51
C TYR A 33 -19.81 -9.69 -0.36
N PRO A 34 -20.56 -9.23 0.65
CA PRO A 34 -20.76 -7.79 0.84
C PRO A 34 -19.49 -7.13 1.37
N PRO A 35 -19.30 -5.82 1.13
CA PRO A 35 -18.10 -5.08 1.56
C PRO A 35 -17.73 -5.27 3.02
N GLU A 36 -18.73 -5.38 3.91
CA GLU A 36 -18.56 -5.56 5.35
C GLU A 36 -17.97 -6.93 5.74
N GLN A 37 -17.84 -7.84 4.79
CA GLN A 37 -17.22 -9.16 4.96
C GLN A 37 -15.87 -9.27 4.23
N ILE A 38 -15.41 -8.21 3.57
CA ILE A 38 -14.16 -8.20 2.83
C ILE A 38 -13.11 -7.42 3.62
N VAL A 39 -12.01 -8.08 3.93
CA VAL A 39 -10.79 -7.44 4.46
C VAL A 39 -9.70 -7.56 3.40
N LEU A 40 -9.09 -6.43 3.05
CA LEU A 40 -7.95 -6.43 2.15
C LEU A 40 -6.68 -6.65 2.95
N CYS A 41 -5.81 -7.53 2.46
CA CYS A 41 -4.49 -7.76 3.02
C CYS A 41 -3.44 -7.61 1.92
N GLY A 42 -2.38 -6.86 2.21
CA GLY A 42 -1.29 -6.63 1.25
C GLY A 42 0.04 -6.42 1.94
N GLU A 43 1.09 -6.93 1.31
CA GLU A 43 2.47 -6.83 1.77
C GLU A 43 3.27 -5.96 0.80
N SER A 44 4.15 -5.11 1.29
CA SER A 44 5.08 -4.30 0.49
C SER A 44 4.32 -3.46 -0.56
N ALA A 45 4.62 -3.64 -1.85
CA ALA A 45 3.86 -3.06 -2.95
C ALA A 45 2.37 -3.39 -2.88
N GLY A 46 2.01 -4.62 -2.44
CA GLY A 46 0.61 -5.01 -2.20
C GLY A 46 -0.05 -4.21 -1.07
N GLY A 47 0.70 -3.80 -0.06
CA GLY A 47 0.24 -2.89 0.99
C GLY A 47 -0.10 -1.50 0.45
N GLY A 48 0.71 -0.99 -0.49
CA GLY A 48 0.39 0.21 -1.27
C GLY A 48 -0.83 0.01 -2.16
N LEU A 49 -0.90 -1.13 -2.87
CA LEU A 49 -1.98 -1.44 -3.80
C LEU A 49 -3.37 -1.51 -3.13
N ILE A 50 -3.50 -2.07 -1.93
CA ILE A 50 -4.79 -2.11 -1.23
C ILE A 50 -5.24 -0.70 -0.81
N CYS A 51 -4.31 0.20 -0.49
CA CYS A 51 -4.63 1.61 -0.23
C CYS A 51 -5.03 2.33 -1.52
N ALA A 52 -4.32 2.10 -2.63
CA ALA A 52 -4.66 2.63 -3.94
C ALA A 52 -6.05 2.14 -4.40
N LEU A 53 -6.38 0.87 -4.15
CA LEU A 53 -7.72 0.34 -4.41
C LEU A 53 -8.79 1.10 -3.60
N CYS A 54 -8.55 1.39 -2.32
CA CYS A 54 -9.50 2.18 -1.52
C CYS A 54 -9.70 3.59 -2.08
N LEU A 55 -8.64 4.26 -2.54
CA LEU A 55 -8.76 5.55 -3.24
C LEU A 55 -9.60 5.41 -4.51
N ARG A 56 -9.36 4.38 -5.29
CA ARG A 56 -10.12 4.11 -6.52
C ARG A 56 -11.60 3.83 -6.23
N LEU A 57 -11.91 3.05 -5.19
CA LEU A 57 -13.29 2.79 -4.78
C LEU A 57 -13.99 4.08 -4.34
N LYS A 58 -13.31 4.97 -3.58
CA LYS A 58 -13.84 6.30 -3.21
C LYS A 58 -14.16 7.14 -4.45
N GLU A 59 -13.23 7.21 -5.40
CA GLU A 59 -13.42 7.95 -6.66
C GLU A 59 -14.66 7.46 -7.43
N LEU A 60 -14.91 6.16 -7.41
CA LEU A 60 -16.06 5.53 -8.07
C LEU A 60 -17.34 5.58 -7.24
N GLY A 61 -17.32 6.13 -6.02
CA GLY A 61 -18.46 6.13 -5.10
C GLY A 61 -18.88 4.72 -4.64
N MET A 62 -17.96 3.76 -4.67
CA MET A 62 -18.20 2.39 -4.22
C MET A 62 -17.94 2.24 -2.72
N THR A 63 -18.69 1.33 -2.08
CA THR A 63 -18.48 1.01 -0.66
C THR A 63 -17.09 0.42 -0.44
N LEU A 64 -16.40 0.90 0.59
CA LEU A 64 -15.08 0.42 0.99
C LEU A 64 -15.18 -0.94 1.73
N PRO A 65 -14.11 -1.73 1.79
CA PRO A 65 -14.04 -2.99 2.54
C PRO A 65 -14.17 -2.76 4.05
N ALA A 66 -14.38 -3.84 4.80
CA ALA A 66 -14.51 -3.81 6.26
C ALA A 66 -13.21 -3.43 6.98
N GLY A 67 -12.06 -3.63 6.36
CA GLY A 67 -10.77 -3.31 6.96
C GLY A 67 -9.59 -3.54 6.02
N LEU A 68 -8.43 -2.99 6.42
CA LEU A 68 -7.14 -3.17 5.76
C LEU A 68 -6.13 -3.82 6.72
N ILE A 69 -5.34 -4.74 6.21
CA ILE A 69 -4.13 -5.25 6.87
C ILE A 69 -2.97 -4.99 5.91
N ALA A 70 -2.08 -4.09 6.27
CA ALA A 70 -0.91 -3.75 5.47
C ALA A 70 0.37 -4.17 6.21
N ILE A 71 1.18 -5.00 5.55
CA ILE A 71 2.44 -5.52 6.08
C ILE A 71 3.56 -4.82 5.33
N SER A 72 4.37 -4.04 6.06
CA SER A 72 5.49 -3.28 5.49
C SER A 72 5.09 -2.50 4.23
N PRO A 73 3.98 -1.72 4.24
CA PRO A 73 3.43 -1.14 3.02
C PRO A 73 4.40 -0.14 2.37
N TRP A 74 4.62 -0.31 1.08
CA TRP A 74 5.30 0.70 0.27
C TRP A 74 4.26 1.71 -0.23
N SER A 75 4.12 2.82 0.48
CA SER A 75 3.07 3.83 0.27
C SER A 75 3.57 5.12 -0.37
N ASP A 76 4.88 5.26 -0.54
CA ASP A 76 5.56 6.44 -1.12
C ASP A 76 6.64 6.01 -2.13
N LEU A 77 6.30 5.99 -3.40
CA LEU A 77 7.23 5.62 -4.48
C LEU A 77 8.26 6.72 -4.79
N THR A 78 8.18 7.88 -4.13
CA THR A 78 9.23 8.90 -4.21
C THR A 78 10.42 8.59 -3.31
N CYS A 79 10.29 7.60 -2.40
CA CYS A 79 11.30 7.22 -1.41
C CYS A 79 11.72 8.41 -0.54
N SER A 80 10.76 9.23 -0.07
CA SER A 80 11.03 10.46 0.66
C SER A 80 11.13 10.30 2.18
N GLY A 81 10.93 9.09 2.72
CA GLY A 81 11.07 8.80 4.15
C GLY A 81 12.52 8.88 4.64
N GLU A 82 12.75 9.35 5.87
CA GLU A 82 14.10 9.42 6.44
C GLU A 82 14.69 8.02 6.71
N SER A 83 13.84 7.00 6.90
CA SER A 83 14.25 5.61 7.12
C SER A 83 15.02 5.00 5.95
N TYR A 84 14.84 5.51 4.73
CA TYR A 84 15.67 5.13 3.58
C TYR A 84 17.16 5.44 3.81
N GLY A 85 17.46 6.46 4.61
CA GLY A 85 18.81 6.83 4.99
C GLY A 85 19.30 6.08 6.23
N TYR A 86 18.59 6.20 7.38
CA TYR A 86 19.11 5.69 8.64
C TYR A 86 19.00 4.16 8.81
N ASN A 87 18.09 3.48 8.10
CA ASN A 87 17.99 2.02 8.10
C ASN A 87 18.71 1.36 6.91
N ARG A 88 19.43 2.13 6.09
CA ARG A 88 20.10 1.63 4.88
C ARG A 88 21.02 0.43 5.13
N GLU A 89 21.76 0.46 6.26
CA GLU A 89 22.69 -0.62 6.62
C GLU A 89 22.01 -1.74 7.45
N ALA A 90 20.86 -1.44 8.04
CA ALA A 90 20.12 -2.37 8.88
C ALA A 90 19.17 -3.27 8.08
N ASP A 91 18.63 -2.77 6.97
CA ASP A 91 17.73 -3.55 6.11
C ASP A 91 18.52 -4.49 5.19
N PRO A 92 18.47 -5.82 5.39
CA PRO A 92 19.20 -6.77 4.56
C PRO A 92 18.50 -7.09 3.23
N SER A 93 17.26 -6.62 3.04
CA SER A 93 16.37 -7.06 1.96
C SER A 93 16.12 -6.00 0.89
N LEU A 94 16.07 -4.73 1.28
CA LEU A 94 15.72 -3.63 0.39
C LEU A 94 16.81 -2.56 0.35
N THR A 95 16.96 -1.93 -0.80
CA THR A 95 17.77 -0.72 -0.97
C THR A 95 16.95 0.36 -1.65
N GLU A 96 17.29 1.63 -1.39
CA GLU A 96 16.65 2.77 -2.05
C GLU A 96 16.77 2.68 -3.57
N GLU A 97 17.95 2.29 -4.08
CA GLU A 97 18.22 2.16 -5.50
C GLU A 97 17.29 1.12 -6.15
N LEU A 98 17.07 -0.01 -5.46
CA LEU A 98 16.17 -1.07 -5.95
C LEU A 98 14.72 -0.59 -5.98
N LEU A 99 14.26 0.08 -4.92
CA LEU A 99 12.90 0.62 -4.86
C LEU A 99 12.68 1.71 -5.89
N ARG A 100 13.64 2.61 -6.12
CA ARG A 100 13.55 3.61 -7.20
C ARG A 100 13.44 2.96 -8.58
N PHE A 101 14.23 1.90 -8.83
CA PHE A 101 14.11 1.12 -10.07
C PHE A 101 12.72 0.49 -10.24
N TYR A 102 12.17 -0.11 -9.18
CA TYR A 102 10.81 -0.66 -9.23
C TYR A 102 9.75 0.42 -9.42
N ALA A 103 9.91 1.58 -8.79
CA ALA A 103 9.02 2.72 -8.99
C ALA A 103 9.03 3.18 -10.45
N ASP A 104 10.21 3.29 -11.07
CA ASP A 104 10.34 3.65 -12.49
C ASP A 104 9.67 2.62 -13.41
N CYS A 105 9.84 1.33 -13.13
CA CYS A 105 9.15 0.26 -13.87
C CYS A 105 7.62 0.37 -13.73
N TYR A 106 7.12 0.72 -12.53
CA TYR A 106 5.69 0.80 -12.27
C TYR A 106 5.03 2.04 -12.87
N THR A 107 5.69 3.21 -12.77
CA THR A 107 5.13 4.47 -13.27
C THR A 107 5.35 4.69 -14.76
N GLY A 108 6.42 4.09 -15.33
CA GLY A 108 6.90 4.46 -16.65
C GLY A 108 7.28 5.95 -16.71
N ASP A 109 7.38 6.49 -17.93
CA ASP A 109 7.81 7.88 -18.16
C ASP A 109 6.67 8.90 -17.99
N ALA A 110 5.41 8.44 -17.93
CA ALA A 110 4.24 9.30 -18.04
C ALA A 110 3.55 9.62 -16.70
N THR A 111 3.73 8.80 -15.67
CA THR A 111 2.99 8.92 -14.42
C THR A 111 3.88 9.48 -13.31
N PRO A 112 3.49 10.62 -12.68
CA PRO A 112 4.20 11.12 -11.51
C PRO A 112 4.19 10.12 -10.36
N LYS A 113 5.30 9.99 -9.63
CA LYS A 113 5.38 9.10 -8.46
C LYS A 113 4.50 9.59 -7.30
N GLU A 114 4.17 10.88 -7.28
CA GLU A 114 3.27 11.50 -6.30
C GLU A 114 1.78 11.28 -6.62
N GLU A 115 1.45 10.65 -7.77
CA GLU A 115 0.06 10.30 -8.09
C GLU A 115 -0.55 9.48 -6.94
N PRO A 116 -1.71 9.90 -6.37
CA PRO A 116 -2.29 9.24 -5.20
C PRO A 116 -2.55 7.74 -5.34
N MET A 117 -2.87 7.27 -6.54
CA MET A 117 -3.05 5.81 -6.77
C MET A 117 -1.75 5.07 -7.06
N VAL A 118 -0.64 5.77 -7.19
CA VAL A 118 0.72 5.23 -7.24
C VAL A 118 1.33 5.24 -5.85
N SER A 119 1.26 6.39 -5.17
CA SER A 119 1.74 6.60 -3.81
C SER A 119 0.59 7.04 -2.91
N PRO A 120 -0.12 6.09 -2.28
CA PRO A 120 -1.30 6.38 -1.47
C PRO A 120 -1.06 7.35 -0.32
N LEU A 121 0.17 7.49 0.11
CA LEU A 121 0.56 8.49 1.11
C LEU A 121 0.17 9.92 0.70
N PHE A 122 0.11 10.24 -0.59
CA PHE A 122 -0.28 11.57 -1.07
C PHE A 122 -1.79 11.72 -1.32
N GLY A 123 -2.56 10.63 -1.20
CA GLY A 123 -4.01 10.61 -1.42
C GLY A 123 -4.83 11.17 -0.25
N ASP A 124 -6.12 11.42 -0.47
CA ASP A 124 -7.09 11.71 0.60
C ASP A 124 -7.58 10.43 1.27
N LEU A 125 -7.10 10.16 2.48
CA LEU A 125 -7.43 8.96 3.25
C LEU A 125 -8.67 9.12 4.13
N THR A 126 -9.39 10.23 4.04
CA THR A 126 -10.64 10.46 4.81
C THR A 126 -11.65 9.35 4.52
N GLY A 127 -12.20 8.76 5.59
CA GLY A 127 -13.20 7.68 5.48
C GLY A 127 -12.63 6.32 5.12
N PHE A 128 -11.31 6.12 5.18
CA PHE A 128 -10.73 4.79 5.02
C PHE A 128 -11.23 3.84 6.12
N PRO A 129 -11.32 2.53 5.82
CA PRO A 129 -11.77 1.54 6.79
C PRO A 129 -10.75 1.36 7.92
N PRO A 130 -11.14 0.70 9.04
CA PRO A 130 -10.21 0.31 10.08
C PRO A 130 -8.96 -0.37 9.50
N SER A 131 -7.78 0.08 9.92
CA SER A 131 -6.51 -0.30 9.31
C SER A 131 -5.52 -0.81 10.35
N LEU A 132 -4.94 -1.98 10.12
CA LEU A 132 -3.89 -2.57 10.92
C LEU A 132 -2.60 -2.63 10.11
N LEU A 133 -1.56 -1.94 10.59
CA LEU A 133 -0.29 -1.81 9.90
C LEU A 133 0.80 -2.53 10.69
N PHE A 134 1.62 -3.32 10.01
CA PHE A 134 2.80 -3.98 10.58
C PHE A 134 4.04 -3.48 9.87
N VAL A 135 5.13 -3.28 10.62
CA VAL A 135 6.42 -2.87 10.04
C VAL A 135 7.58 -3.27 10.94
N GLY A 136 8.69 -3.68 10.35
CA GLY A 136 9.95 -3.91 11.05
C GLY A 136 10.64 -2.60 11.43
N GLY A 137 11.33 -2.60 12.58
CA GLY A 137 12.08 -1.43 13.05
C GLY A 137 13.31 -1.12 12.21
N ASP A 138 13.88 -2.12 11.56
CA ASP A 138 15.14 -2.04 10.81
C ASP A 138 14.93 -1.93 9.28
N GLU A 139 13.66 -1.85 8.81
CA GLU A 139 13.40 -1.74 7.37
C GLU A 139 13.38 -0.30 6.88
N ILE A 140 13.79 -0.09 5.62
CA ILE A 140 13.80 1.24 4.99
C ILE A 140 12.39 1.78 4.75
N LEU A 141 11.34 0.94 4.71
CA LEU A 141 9.94 1.34 4.59
C LEU A 141 9.28 1.71 5.95
N LEU A 142 10.07 1.83 7.03
CA LEU A 142 9.53 2.16 8.35
C LEU A 142 8.77 3.50 8.34
N ASP A 143 9.32 4.52 7.71
CA ASP A 143 8.67 5.82 7.67
C ASP A 143 7.50 5.89 6.69
N ASP A 144 7.46 5.06 5.65
CA ASP A 144 6.27 4.88 4.81
C ASP A 144 5.07 4.47 5.68
N THR A 145 5.28 3.45 6.53
CA THR A 145 4.24 2.95 7.42
C THR A 145 3.87 3.95 8.50
N ARG A 146 4.84 4.62 9.12
CA ARG A 146 4.61 5.66 10.15
C ARG A 146 3.79 6.82 9.60
N ARG A 147 4.18 7.34 8.43
CA ARG A 147 3.51 8.47 7.77
C ARG A 147 2.11 8.08 7.32
N LEU A 148 1.93 6.86 6.80
CA LEU A 148 0.62 6.33 6.43
C LEU A 148 -0.30 6.23 7.66
N HIS A 149 0.20 5.67 8.77
CA HIS A 149 -0.54 5.60 10.05
C HIS A 149 -0.92 6.98 10.58
N GLN A 150 0.04 7.91 10.59
CA GLN A 150 -0.20 9.28 11.02
C GLN A 150 -1.32 9.92 10.18
N LYS A 151 -1.23 9.82 8.87
CA LYS A 151 -2.21 10.41 7.95
C LYS A 151 -3.61 9.80 8.09
N LEU A 152 -3.70 8.48 8.28
CA LEU A 152 -4.98 7.82 8.58
C LEU A 152 -5.58 8.34 9.90
N THR A 153 -4.76 8.48 10.93
CA THR A 153 -5.20 9.00 12.24
C THR A 153 -5.65 10.46 12.15
N GLU A 154 -4.90 11.32 11.46
CA GLU A 154 -5.25 12.72 11.22
C GLU A 154 -6.54 12.86 10.40
N ALA A 155 -6.80 11.92 9.48
CA ALA A 155 -8.05 11.83 8.74
C ALA A 155 -9.24 11.28 9.56
N GLY A 156 -9.04 10.97 10.85
CA GLY A 156 -10.08 10.45 11.75
C GLY A 156 -10.40 8.97 11.57
N CYS A 157 -9.53 8.21 10.89
CA CYS A 157 -9.71 6.77 10.68
C CYS A 157 -9.17 5.96 11.86
N ASP A 158 -9.80 4.81 12.16
CA ASP A 158 -9.27 3.85 13.13
C ASP A 158 -8.02 3.15 12.54
N SER A 159 -6.85 3.57 12.98
CA SER A 159 -5.58 3.03 12.53
C SER A 159 -4.76 2.53 13.71
N LYS A 160 -4.24 1.31 13.58
CA LYS A 160 -3.31 0.71 14.55
C LYS A 160 -2.03 0.32 13.83
N MET A 161 -0.90 0.58 14.48
CA MET A 161 0.41 0.24 13.94
C MET A 161 1.20 -0.60 14.95
N VAL A 162 1.85 -1.64 14.45
CA VAL A 162 2.75 -2.52 15.20
C VAL A 162 4.14 -2.41 14.58
N ILE A 163 5.09 -1.86 15.33
CA ILE A 163 6.51 -1.83 14.95
C ILE A 163 7.22 -2.95 15.72
N ALA A 164 7.80 -3.92 15.00
CA ALA A 164 8.58 -4.98 15.60
C ALA A 164 10.07 -4.57 15.63
N PRO A 165 10.67 -4.38 16.83
CA PRO A 165 12.08 -4.03 16.93
C PRO A 165 12.96 -5.11 16.31
N GLU A 166 14.10 -4.70 15.73
CA GLU A 166 15.10 -5.63 15.18
C GLU A 166 14.52 -6.61 14.14
N ARG A 167 13.52 -6.16 13.38
CA ARG A 167 12.93 -6.92 12.27
C ARG A 167 13.08 -6.12 10.98
N TRP A 168 13.31 -6.86 9.91
CA TRP A 168 13.39 -6.35 8.55
C TRP A 168 12.08 -6.55 7.79
N HIS A 169 12.09 -6.26 6.51
CA HIS A 169 10.93 -6.23 5.63
C HIS A 169 10.11 -7.53 5.63
N ALA A 170 8.79 -7.40 5.75
CA ALA A 170 7.81 -8.50 5.69
C ALA A 170 8.05 -9.61 6.72
N TYR A 171 8.33 -9.25 7.96
CA TYR A 171 8.65 -10.19 9.05
C TYR A 171 7.46 -11.02 9.58
N VAL A 172 6.23 -10.69 9.22
CA VAL A 172 4.97 -11.28 9.72
C VAL A 172 4.65 -12.59 9.00
#